data_cc0268475d102545c62d7d1a0433f06d
#
_entry.id   cc0268475d102545c62d7d1a0433f06d
#
_cell.length_a   1.000
_cell.length_b   1.000
_cell.length_c   1.000
_cell.angle_alpha   90.00
_cell.angle_beta   90.00
_cell.angle_gamma   90.00
#
_symmetry.space_group_name_H-M   'P 1'
#
loop_
_entity.id
_entity.type
_entity.pdbx_description
1 polymer ?
#
loop_
_entity_poly.entity_id
_entity_poly.type
_entity_poly.pdbx_seq_one_letter_code
_entity_poly.pdbx_strand_id
1 'polypeptide(L)'
;LKTGGITTVLKQQMGAISDRWQTLVLTGLSPETGFPARIIHIPELAYSSQYKRQFDPNDVAQAILEAIHTSFNGPCDGLHVHNPTLARNHQSLKIVKSLQAKGVNLLLQLHDFAEDGRPQAYFPEAYPADCHYSVINERDYDIMLKAGLKPSGLHLLANTVTHHRMTPSPVDLPNPMTLYPVRAIRRKNIGEAILLSLFFQNEGTLSITLPPNSAADIRSYKDWKIFVKDRNLKVGFDRGLQNDFETNVMSADSLITTSITEGFGFSFLEPWLFGKLLWGRRLPDICDDFEKKGIRLQHLYDRLLVPVDWFGLHQFRTKWTNCVRYACRLFNHSVDNALIRQAFDSCTHDGNIDFGLLDEDSQKKVIAVLIGDHKKSEMLMQLNPVLANPGDVSDKNSIIRRNREAIERHYNNKQYDQILCDIYDRVANTPVRQSIDKRVLISAFLNLERFSLLKWSDYTE
;
A
#
# COMPACT_ATOMS: atom_id res chain seq x y z
N LEU A 1 6.03 -19.35 2.46
CA LEU A 1 5.66 -17.97 2.09
C LEU A 1 5.39 -17.21 3.38
N LYS A 2 6.24 -16.23 3.75
CA LYS A 2 6.02 -15.40 4.95
C LYS A 2 4.73 -14.60 4.81
N THR A 3 4.00 -14.44 5.90
CA THR A 3 2.79 -13.61 5.97
C THR A 3 3.05 -12.20 5.44
N GLY A 4 2.38 -11.81 4.36
CA GLY A 4 2.53 -10.52 3.69
C GLY A 4 1.48 -10.33 2.61
N GLY A 5 1.32 -9.10 2.13
CA GLY A 5 0.26 -8.74 1.17
C GLY A 5 0.18 -9.65 -0.05
N ILE A 6 1.32 -9.93 -0.71
CA ILE A 6 1.35 -10.81 -1.91
C ILE A 6 0.96 -12.25 -1.56
N THR A 7 1.42 -12.77 -0.41
CA THR A 7 1.03 -14.13 0.03
C THR A 7 -0.47 -14.23 0.26
N THR A 8 -1.08 -13.21 0.85
CA THR A 8 -2.53 -13.14 1.05
C THR A 8 -3.26 -13.10 -0.29
N VAL A 9 -2.84 -12.25 -1.21
CA VAL A 9 -3.42 -12.16 -2.56
C VAL A 9 -3.30 -13.51 -3.29
N LEU A 10 -2.13 -14.13 -3.24
CA LEU A 10 -1.93 -15.44 -3.89
C LEU A 10 -2.82 -16.54 -3.31
N LYS A 11 -2.99 -16.56 -1.97
CA LYS A 11 -3.96 -17.49 -1.32
C LYS A 11 -5.40 -17.21 -1.76
N GLN A 12 -5.78 -15.94 -1.88
CA GLN A 12 -7.11 -15.55 -2.37
C GLN A 12 -7.31 -15.95 -3.83
N GLN A 13 -6.31 -15.74 -4.69
CA GLN A 13 -6.34 -16.16 -6.09
C GLN A 13 -6.49 -17.66 -6.22
N MET A 14 -5.68 -18.43 -5.49
CA MET A 14 -5.77 -19.90 -5.51
C MET A 14 -7.10 -20.42 -4.96
N GLY A 15 -7.68 -19.76 -3.97
CA GLY A 15 -9.00 -20.09 -3.44
C GLY A 15 -10.19 -19.63 -4.30
N ALA A 16 -9.95 -18.70 -5.23
CA ALA A 16 -10.97 -18.16 -6.13
C ALA A 16 -10.98 -18.87 -7.50
N ILE A 17 -9.82 -19.34 -7.97
CA ILE A 17 -9.70 -20.00 -9.29
C ILE A 17 -10.59 -21.25 -9.33
N SER A 18 -11.45 -21.30 -10.33
CA SER A 18 -12.32 -22.45 -10.63
C SER A 18 -11.51 -23.64 -11.18
N ASP A 19 -12.12 -24.82 -11.17
CA ASP A 19 -11.57 -26.06 -11.75
C ASP A 19 -11.26 -25.97 -13.26
N ARG A 20 -11.58 -24.85 -13.89
CA ARG A 20 -11.26 -24.56 -15.28
C ARG A 20 -9.75 -24.47 -15.55
N TRP A 21 -8.95 -24.06 -14.52
CA TRP A 21 -7.51 -23.86 -14.64
C TRP A 21 -6.75 -24.76 -13.67
N GLN A 22 -5.79 -25.51 -14.20
CA GLN A 22 -4.79 -26.19 -13.37
C GLN A 22 -3.69 -25.20 -13.00
N THR A 23 -3.36 -25.13 -11.72
CA THR A 23 -2.42 -24.13 -11.20
C THR A 23 -1.21 -24.74 -10.53
N LEU A 24 -0.06 -24.10 -10.72
CA LEU A 24 1.21 -24.42 -10.08
C LEU A 24 1.82 -23.12 -9.55
N VAL A 25 2.27 -23.13 -8.31
CA VAL A 25 2.96 -21.99 -7.71
C VAL A 25 4.48 -22.23 -7.71
N LEU A 26 5.23 -21.33 -8.31
CA LEU A 26 6.70 -21.31 -8.28
C LEU A 26 7.17 -20.22 -7.31
N THR A 27 8.06 -20.54 -6.39
CA THR A 27 8.52 -19.60 -5.37
C THR A 27 9.97 -19.81 -4.99
N GLY A 28 10.68 -18.72 -4.68
CA GLY A 28 12.03 -18.76 -4.11
C GLY A 28 12.06 -18.93 -2.58
N LEU A 29 10.90 -18.95 -1.92
CA LEU A 29 10.79 -19.14 -0.49
C LEU A 29 10.28 -20.56 -0.19
N SER A 30 10.79 -21.16 0.89
CA SER A 30 10.25 -22.43 1.37
C SER A 30 8.75 -22.29 1.64
N PRO A 31 7.91 -23.19 1.11
CA PRO A 31 6.47 -23.13 1.30
C PRO A 31 6.10 -23.40 2.76
N GLU A 32 5.07 -22.70 3.26
CA GLU A 32 4.42 -23.07 4.50
C GLU A 32 3.50 -24.27 4.27
N THR A 33 3.30 -25.07 5.31
CA THR A 33 2.32 -26.18 5.27
C THR A 33 0.89 -25.65 5.08
N GLY A 34 0.08 -26.34 4.27
CA GLY A 34 -1.34 -25.99 4.09
C GLY A 34 -1.63 -24.89 3.08
N PHE A 35 -0.71 -24.60 2.15
CA PHE A 35 -1.01 -23.72 1.03
C PHE A 35 -1.99 -24.40 0.03
N PRO A 36 -2.99 -23.68 -0.49
CA PRO A 36 -4.08 -24.28 -1.29
C PRO A 36 -3.71 -24.61 -2.75
N ALA A 37 -2.44 -24.83 -3.06
CA ALA A 37 -1.97 -25.19 -4.39
C ALA A 37 -0.68 -26.03 -4.31
N ARG A 38 -0.35 -26.74 -5.41
CA ARG A 38 0.95 -27.39 -5.58
C ARG A 38 2.03 -26.31 -5.68
N ILE A 39 3.10 -26.44 -4.89
CA ILE A 39 4.22 -25.50 -4.87
C ILE A 39 5.51 -26.20 -5.28
N ILE A 40 6.29 -25.57 -6.15
CA ILE A 40 7.67 -25.94 -6.44
C ILE A 40 8.61 -24.83 -5.97
N HIS A 41 9.61 -25.20 -5.21
CA HIS A 41 10.64 -24.30 -4.69
C HIS A 41 11.80 -24.19 -5.69
N ILE A 42 12.04 -22.97 -6.18
CA ILE A 42 13.17 -22.61 -7.04
C ILE A 42 13.94 -21.51 -6.30
N PRO A 43 15.02 -21.84 -5.57
CA PRO A 43 15.71 -20.92 -4.66
C PRO A 43 16.15 -19.60 -5.31
N GLU A 44 16.50 -19.62 -6.60
CA GLU A 44 16.96 -18.47 -7.39
C GLU A 44 15.88 -17.39 -7.57
N LEU A 45 14.60 -17.72 -7.35
CA LEU A 45 13.48 -16.77 -7.37
C LEU A 45 13.37 -15.97 -6.07
N ALA A 46 14.16 -16.32 -5.03
CA ALA A 46 14.16 -15.58 -3.77
C ALA A 46 14.71 -14.15 -3.94
N TYR A 47 14.43 -13.28 -2.97
CA TYR A 47 15.00 -11.95 -2.95
C TYR A 47 16.54 -12.00 -2.88
N SER A 48 17.22 -11.07 -3.53
CA SER A 48 18.71 -11.01 -3.55
C SER A 48 19.33 -10.86 -2.17
N SER A 49 18.58 -10.38 -1.18
CA SER A 49 19.00 -10.35 0.23
C SER A 49 19.01 -11.74 0.88
N GLN A 50 18.27 -12.71 0.35
CA GLN A 50 18.12 -14.07 0.89
C GLN A 50 18.90 -15.11 0.10
N TYR A 51 19.07 -14.88 -1.23
CA TYR A 51 19.85 -15.75 -2.11
C TYR A 51 21.00 -14.96 -2.73
N LYS A 52 22.22 -15.24 -2.28
CA LYS A 52 23.43 -14.49 -2.65
C LYS A 52 24.31 -15.18 -3.71
N ARG A 53 23.93 -16.40 -4.15
CA ARG A 53 24.68 -17.10 -5.19
C ARG A 53 24.46 -16.45 -6.53
N GLN A 54 25.51 -16.37 -7.37
CA GLN A 54 25.37 -15.98 -8.76
C GLN A 54 24.74 -17.12 -9.55
N PHE A 55 23.91 -16.78 -10.51
CA PHE A 55 23.26 -17.73 -11.42
C PHE A 55 22.99 -17.06 -12.77
N ASP A 56 22.87 -17.87 -13.82
CA ASP A 56 22.42 -17.39 -15.11
C ASP A 56 20.88 -17.32 -15.14
N PRO A 57 20.28 -16.16 -15.46
CA PRO A 57 18.84 -16.03 -15.62
C PRO A 57 18.22 -17.01 -16.64
N ASN A 58 18.97 -17.44 -17.65
CA ASN A 58 18.53 -18.40 -18.64
C ASN A 58 18.39 -19.81 -18.05
N ASP A 59 19.32 -20.21 -17.16
CA ASP A 59 19.23 -21.49 -16.46
C ASP A 59 18.01 -21.54 -15.55
N VAL A 60 17.72 -20.44 -14.87
CA VAL A 60 16.52 -20.32 -14.02
C VAL A 60 15.24 -20.36 -14.87
N ALA A 61 15.21 -19.65 -15.99
CA ALA A 61 14.10 -19.73 -16.94
C ALA A 61 13.89 -21.16 -17.45
N GLN A 62 14.97 -21.90 -17.73
CA GLN A 62 14.91 -23.30 -18.14
C GLN A 62 14.36 -24.19 -16.99
N ALA A 63 14.84 -24.02 -15.77
CA ALA A 63 14.35 -24.75 -14.60
C ALA A 63 12.85 -24.51 -14.33
N ILE A 64 12.37 -23.27 -14.57
CA ILE A 64 10.93 -22.93 -14.52
C ILE A 64 10.16 -23.76 -15.56
N LEU A 65 10.62 -23.80 -16.82
CA LEU A 65 9.95 -24.54 -17.88
C LEU A 65 9.95 -26.05 -17.63
N GLU A 66 11.03 -26.60 -17.11
CA GLU A 66 11.12 -28.01 -16.72
C GLU A 66 10.17 -28.35 -15.57
N ALA A 67 10.07 -27.48 -14.56
CA ALA A 67 9.12 -27.63 -13.47
C ALA A 67 7.67 -27.61 -13.97
N ILE A 68 7.34 -26.74 -14.91
CA ILE A 68 6.02 -26.64 -15.56
C ILE A 68 5.76 -27.93 -16.36
N HIS A 69 6.68 -28.31 -17.24
CA HIS A 69 6.54 -29.48 -18.09
C HIS A 69 6.33 -30.77 -17.26
N THR A 70 7.13 -30.95 -16.21
CA THR A 70 7.01 -32.09 -15.28
C THR A 70 5.68 -32.10 -14.54
N SER A 71 5.12 -30.91 -14.25
CA SER A 71 3.88 -30.80 -13.47
C SER A 71 2.64 -31.03 -14.31
N PHE A 72 2.63 -30.58 -15.56
CA PHE A 72 1.46 -30.60 -16.44
C PHE A 72 1.61 -31.56 -17.62
N ASN A 73 2.75 -32.25 -17.74
CA ASN A 73 3.09 -33.09 -18.89
C ASN A 73 3.04 -32.31 -20.21
N GLY A 74 3.40 -31.04 -20.19
CA GLY A 74 3.37 -30.11 -21.34
C GLY A 74 3.67 -28.67 -20.95
N PRO A 75 3.61 -27.73 -21.92
CA PRO A 75 3.74 -26.32 -21.64
C PRO A 75 2.53 -25.77 -20.85
N CYS A 76 2.69 -24.59 -20.25
CA CYS A 76 1.54 -23.85 -19.68
C CYS A 76 0.95 -22.90 -20.72
N ASP A 77 -0.34 -22.57 -20.57
CA ASP A 77 -1.04 -21.58 -21.39
C ASP A 77 -0.56 -20.15 -21.09
N GLY A 78 -0.14 -19.89 -19.85
CA GLY A 78 0.41 -18.60 -19.42
C GLY A 78 1.10 -18.68 -18.06
N LEU A 79 1.99 -17.74 -17.82
CA LEU A 79 2.70 -17.55 -16.54
C LEU A 79 2.30 -16.21 -15.92
N HIS A 80 1.71 -16.26 -14.74
CA HIS A 80 1.32 -15.10 -13.96
C HIS A 80 2.44 -14.74 -12.96
N VAL A 81 3.05 -13.55 -13.11
CA VAL A 81 4.19 -13.12 -12.31
C VAL A 81 3.81 -11.90 -11.45
N HIS A 82 4.01 -12.01 -10.14
CA HIS A 82 3.69 -10.94 -9.19
C HIS A 82 4.88 -10.00 -8.95
N ASN A 83 4.67 -8.70 -9.09
CA ASN A 83 5.66 -7.63 -8.88
C ASN A 83 7.01 -7.85 -9.60
N PRO A 84 7.01 -8.24 -10.90
CA PRO A 84 8.26 -8.50 -11.63
C PRO A 84 9.11 -7.25 -11.83
N THR A 85 8.51 -6.05 -11.72
CA THR A 85 9.16 -4.75 -11.92
C THR A 85 9.86 -4.20 -10.67
N LEU A 86 9.79 -4.92 -9.54
CA LEU A 86 10.53 -4.57 -8.33
C LEU A 86 11.83 -5.36 -8.25
N ALA A 87 12.97 -4.65 -8.15
CA ALA A 87 14.31 -5.23 -8.04
C ALA A 87 14.57 -5.88 -6.66
N ARG A 88 13.59 -6.63 -6.12
CA ARG A 88 13.78 -7.46 -4.92
C ARG A 88 14.67 -8.66 -5.23
N ASN A 89 14.53 -9.21 -6.42
CA ASN A 89 15.50 -10.09 -7.06
C ASN A 89 16.06 -9.33 -8.26
N HIS A 90 17.35 -9.02 -8.24
CA HIS A 90 18.00 -8.18 -9.27
C HIS A 90 18.03 -8.83 -10.65
N GLN A 91 17.78 -10.14 -10.74
CA GLN A 91 17.74 -10.87 -12.00
C GLN A 91 16.31 -11.13 -12.52
N SER A 92 15.27 -10.76 -11.75
CA SER A 92 13.88 -11.11 -12.09
C SER A 92 13.45 -10.63 -13.47
N LEU A 93 13.82 -9.40 -13.89
CA LEU A 93 13.50 -8.91 -15.25
C LEU A 93 14.16 -9.72 -16.34
N LYS A 94 15.41 -10.16 -16.14
CA LYS A 94 16.14 -10.98 -17.12
C LYS A 94 15.53 -12.38 -17.22
N ILE A 95 15.13 -12.97 -16.08
CA ILE A 95 14.42 -14.27 -16.05
C ILE A 95 13.10 -14.14 -16.84
N VAL A 96 12.29 -13.12 -16.55
CA VAL A 96 11.02 -12.89 -17.25
C VAL A 96 11.22 -12.68 -18.74
N LYS A 97 12.22 -11.88 -19.18
CA LYS A 97 12.55 -11.66 -20.58
C LYS A 97 13.04 -12.96 -21.26
N SER A 98 13.81 -13.80 -20.55
CA SER A 98 14.23 -15.10 -21.07
C SER A 98 13.03 -16.05 -21.29
N LEU A 99 12.08 -16.08 -20.36
CA LEU A 99 10.85 -16.86 -20.53
C LEU A 99 10.02 -16.36 -21.71
N GLN A 100 9.89 -15.04 -21.86
CA GLN A 100 9.22 -14.43 -23.01
C GLN A 100 9.88 -14.81 -24.34
N ALA A 101 11.21 -14.74 -24.42
CA ALA A 101 11.97 -15.13 -25.60
C ALA A 101 11.83 -16.63 -25.97
N LYS A 102 11.48 -17.47 -24.97
CA LYS A 102 11.16 -18.90 -25.15
C LYS A 102 9.66 -19.14 -25.49
N GLY A 103 8.88 -18.08 -25.73
CA GLY A 103 7.51 -18.17 -26.20
C GLY A 103 6.46 -18.32 -25.08
N VAL A 104 6.81 -18.07 -23.83
CA VAL A 104 5.85 -18.13 -22.71
C VAL A 104 4.94 -16.90 -22.74
N ASN A 105 3.62 -17.11 -22.71
CA ASN A 105 2.65 -16.04 -22.53
C ASN A 105 2.73 -15.50 -21.09
N LEU A 106 2.88 -14.19 -20.93
CA LEU A 106 3.12 -13.56 -19.63
C LEU A 106 1.95 -12.66 -19.22
N LEU A 107 1.49 -12.81 -17.97
CA LEU A 107 0.73 -11.83 -17.23
C LEU A 107 1.60 -11.26 -16.10
N LEU A 108 1.91 -9.99 -16.15
CA LEU A 108 2.75 -9.29 -15.17
C LEU A 108 1.85 -8.45 -14.24
N GLN A 109 1.56 -8.96 -13.05
CA GLN A 109 0.71 -8.25 -12.08
C GLN A 109 1.55 -7.33 -11.18
N LEU A 110 1.21 -6.05 -11.18
CA LEU A 110 1.85 -5.01 -10.39
C LEU A 110 0.98 -4.66 -9.19
N HIS A 111 1.50 -4.91 -7.98
CA HIS A 111 0.87 -4.51 -6.73
C HIS A 111 1.48 -3.23 -6.16
N ASP A 112 2.73 -2.98 -6.53
CA ASP A 112 3.55 -1.85 -6.10
C ASP A 112 4.47 -1.41 -7.24
N PHE A 113 4.81 -0.13 -7.27
CA PHE A 113 5.77 0.43 -8.23
C PHE A 113 7.05 0.88 -7.51
N ALA A 114 8.21 0.68 -8.14
CA ALA A 114 9.48 1.19 -7.62
C ALA A 114 9.51 2.72 -7.69
N GLU A 115 8.91 3.28 -8.73
CA GLU A 115 8.75 4.71 -8.97
C GLU A 115 7.95 5.41 -7.87
N ASP A 116 7.13 4.65 -7.13
CA ASP A 116 6.35 5.15 -5.99
C ASP A 116 7.16 5.11 -4.67
N GLY A 117 8.32 5.79 -4.65
CA GLY A 117 9.12 5.99 -3.44
C GLY A 117 10.01 4.81 -3.03
N ARG A 118 10.41 3.95 -3.98
CA ARG A 118 11.28 2.80 -3.69
C ARG A 118 12.46 2.71 -4.65
N PRO A 119 13.32 3.74 -4.74
CA PRO A 119 14.40 3.77 -5.72
C PRO A 119 15.39 2.61 -5.58
N GLN A 120 15.57 2.04 -4.38
CA GLN A 120 16.38 0.84 -4.15
C GLN A 120 15.81 -0.43 -4.80
N ALA A 121 14.54 -0.40 -5.19
CA ALA A 121 13.87 -1.49 -5.90
C ALA A 121 13.62 -1.16 -7.38
N TYR A 122 14.23 -0.09 -7.91
CA TYR A 122 14.05 0.36 -9.26
C TYR A 122 15.01 -0.36 -10.23
N PHE A 123 14.49 -0.80 -11.36
CA PHE A 123 15.28 -1.27 -12.48
C PHE A 123 15.51 -0.14 -13.46
N PRO A 124 16.76 0.21 -13.82
CA PRO A 124 17.02 1.20 -14.87
C PRO A 124 16.55 0.72 -16.26
N GLU A 125 16.60 -0.59 -16.49
CA GLU A 125 16.25 -1.20 -17.77
C GLU A 125 14.76 -1.07 -18.09
N ALA A 126 14.43 -1.14 -19.40
CA ALA A 126 13.05 -1.20 -19.85
C ALA A 126 12.33 -2.44 -19.31
N TYR A 127 11.08 -2.27 -18.93
CA TYR A 127 10.20 -3.37 -18.54
C TYR A 127 9.85 -4.24 -19.75
N PRO A 128 9.43 -5.52 -19.56
CA PRO A 128 9.06 -6.39 -20.66
C PRO A 128 8.01 -5.75 -21.56
N ALA A 129 8.26 -5.73 -22.88
CA ALA A 129 7.31 -5.26 -23.87
C ALA A 129 6.46 -6.43 -24.38
N ASP A 130 5.40 -6.13 -25.13
CA ASP A 130 4.60 -7.13 -25.87
C ASP A 130 4.10 -8.31 -25.02
N CYS A 131 3.72 -8.04 -23.78
CA CYS A 131 3.08 -8.98 -22.86
C CYS A 131 1.92 -8.31 -22.10
N HIS A 132 1.08 -9.11 -21.46
CA HIS A 132 -0.04 -8.61 -20.67
C HIS A 132 0.41 -8.11 -19.30
N TYR A 133 -0.22 -7.02 -18.86
CA TYR A 133 -0.02 -6.43 -17.53
C TYR A 133 -1.35 -6.38 -16.79
N SER A 134 -1.29 -6.50 -15.46
CA SER A 134 -2.44 -6.19 -14.60
C SER A 134 -2.02 -5.32 -13.42
N VAL A 135 -2.95 -4.47 -13.01
CA VAL A 135 -2.85 -3.58 -11.85
C VAL A 135 -4.07 -3.74 -10.96
N ILE A 136 -4.01 -3.25 -9.72
CA ILE A 136 -4.99 -3.55 -8.69
C ILE A 136 -5.95 -2.39 -8.38
N ASN A 137 -5.79 -1.23 -9.00
CA ASN A 137 -6.62 -0.04 -8.82
C ASN A 137 -6.69 0.79 -10.13
N GLU A 138 -7.69 1.66 -10.25
CA GLU A 138 -7.92 2.48 -11.45
C GLU A 138 -6.83 3.56 -11.64
N ARG A 139 -6.29 4.13 -10.55
CA ARG A 139 -5.18 5.09 -10.63
C ARG A 139 -3.99 4.50 -11.40
N ASP A 140 -3.56 3.31 -10.99
CA ASP A 140 -2.41 2.64 -11.59
C ASP A 140 -2.74 2.20 -13.04
N TYR A 141 -4.00 1.83 -13.31
CA TYR A 141 -4.48 1.52 -14.65
C TYR A 141 -4.35 2.74 -15.58
N ASP A 142 -4.82 3.90 -15.16
CA ASP A 142 -4.74 5.15 -15.93
C ASP A 142 -3.28 5.61 -16.14
N ILE A 143 -2.43 5.45 -15.12
CA ILE A 143 -0.99 5.74 -15.24
C ILE A 143 -0.35 4.83 -16.29
N MET A 144 -0.65 3.54 -16.28
CA MET A 144 -0.09 2.57 -17.23
C MET A 144 -0.60 2.80 -18.66
N LEU A 145 -1.86 3.21 -18.85
CA LEU A 145 -2.36 3.65 -20.16
C LEU A 145 -1.59 4.87 -20.68
N LYS A 146 -1.39 5.88 -19.84
CA LYS A 146 -0.60 7.07 -20.20
C LYS A 146 0.86 6.72 -20.50
N ALA A 147 1.39 5.70 -19.84
CA ALA A 147 2.75 5.19 -20.06
C ALA A 147 2.89 4.32 -21.34
N GLY A 148 1.81 4.12 -22.11
CA GLY A 148 1.86 3.47 -23.44
C GLY A 148 1.27 2.06 -23.50
N LEU A 149 0.73 1.53 -22.41
CA LEU A 149 0.00 0.26 -22.47
C LEU A 149 -1.37 0.47 -23.13
N LYS A 150 -1.91 -0.59 -23.71
CA LYS A 150 -3.18 -0.59 -24.43
C LYS A 150 -4.25 -1.37 -23.63
N PRO A 151 -5.53 -1.00 -23.72
CA PRO A 151 -6.61 -1.74 -23.05
C PRO A 151 -6.71 -3.22 -23.42
N SER A 152 -6.18 -3.61 -24.58
CA SER A 152 -6.12 -5.02 -25.01
C SER A 152 -5.14 -5.85 -24.21
N GLY A 153 -4.09 -5.23 -23.67
CA GLY A 153 -3.01 -5.90 -22.90
C GLY A 153 -2.83 -5.39 -21.48
N LEU A 154 -3.67 -4.47 -21.03
CA LEU A 154 -3.67 -3.98 -19.65
C LEU A 154 -5.00 -4.36 -18.97
N HIS A 155 -4.92 -4.93 -17.78
CA HIS A 155 -6.07 -5.45 -17.04
C HIS A 155 -6.17 -4.83 -15.65
N LEU A 156 -7.39 -4.51 -15.22
CA LEU A 156 -7.70 -4.13 -13.84
C LEU A 156 -8.15 -5.38 -13.08
N LEU A 157 -7.35 -5.83 -12.12
CA LEU A 157 -7.61 -6.99 -11.28
C LEU A 157 -7.53 -6.58 -9.80
N ALA A 158 -8.58 -5.95 -9.30
CA ALA A 158 -8.70 -5.54 -7.91
C ALA A 158 -8.70 -6.77 -6.98
N ASN A 159 -8.05 -6.67 -5.81
CA ASN A 159 -8.02 -7.77 -4.85
C ASN A 159 -9.40 -8.07 -4.26
N THR A 160 -9.61 -9.29 -3.79
CA THR A 160 -10.82 -9.67 -3.03
C THR A 160 -10.66 -9.35 -1.55
N VAL A 161 -11.78 -9.22 -0.85
CA VAL A 161 -11.80 -9.10 0.60
C VAL A 161 -12.65 -10.25 1.14
N THR A 162 -12.02 -11.14 1.90
CA THR A 162 -12.69 -12.33 2.46
C THR A 162 -13.06 -12.08 3.91
N HIS A 163 -14.30 -12.30 4.26
CA HIS A 163 -14.74 -12.33 5.64
C HIS A 163 -14.48 -13.74 6.22
N HIS A 164 -13.59 -13.83 7.19
CA HIS A 164 -13.45 -15.06 7.96
C HIS A 164 -14.65 -15.20 8.89
N ARG A 165 -15.37 -16.33 8.81
CA ARG A 165 -16.60 -16.60 9.59
C ARG A 165 -16.35 -16.86 11.07
N MET A 166 -15.12 -16.79 11.53
CA MET A 166 -14.83 -16.92 12.96
C MET A 166 -15.20 -15.61 13.67
N THR A 167 -16.01 -15.73 14.71
CA THR A 167 -16.29 -14.62 15.64
C THR A 167 -15.41 -14.82 16.86
N PRO A 168 -14.19 -14.25 16.87
CA PRO A 168 -13.36 -14.30 18.07
C PRO A 168 -14.06 -13.53 19.19
N SER A 169 -13.89 -13.99 20.42
CA SER A 169 -14.42 -13.27 21.57
C SER A 169 -13.64 -11.94 21.74
N PRO A 170 -14.32 -10.81 21.83
CA PRO A 170 -13.66 -9.55 22.13
C PRO A 170 -13.02 -9.61 23.52
N VAL A 171 -11.90 -8.89 23.68
CA VAL A 171 -11.29 -8.65 24.99
C VAL A 171 -11.90 -7.38 25.54
N ASP A 172 -12.54 -7.47 26.72
CA ASP A 172 -13.07 -6.29 27.40
C ASP A 172 -11.94 -5.33 27.81
N LEU A 173 -12.09 -4.07 27.46
CA LEU A 173 -11.14 -3.01 27.75
C LEU A 173 -11.77 -1.96 28.67
N PRO A 174 -11.01 -1.40 29.63
CA PRO A 174 -11.54 -0.42 30.57
C PRO A 174 -11.93 0.92 29.92
N ASN A 175 -11.29 1.26 28.80
CA ASN A 175 -11.52 2.51 28.07
C ASN A 175 -11.78 2.22 26.58
N PRO A 176 -12.52 3.10 25.89
CA PRO A 176 -12.73 3.01 24.45
C PRO A 176 -11.40 2.94 23.71
N MET A 177 -11.29 2.02 22.74
CA MET A 177 -10.10 1.83 21.95
C MET A 177 -10.36 2.08 20.46
N THR A 178 -9.60 3.00 19.88
CA THR A 178 -9.48 3.15 18.44
C THR A 178 -8.25 2.37 17.98
N LEU A 179 -8.45 1.43 17.05
CA LEU A 179 -7.39 0.56 16.55
C LEU A 179 -6.86 1.07 15.21
N TYR A 180 -5.54 1.16 15.08
CA TYR A 180 -4.87 1.29 13.79
C TYR A 180 -4.23 -0.04 13.42
N PRO A 181 -4.91 -0.88 12.61
CA PRO A 181 -4.51 -2.25 12.35
C PRO A 181 -3.44 -2.33 11.25
N VAL A 182 -2.27 -1.77 11.50
CA VAL A 182 -1.20 -1.65 10.50
C VAL A 182 0.15 -2.15 11.01
N ARG A 183 1.00 -2.52 10.06
CA ARG A 183 2.43 -2.51 10.27
C ARG A 183 2.93 -1.07 10.19
N ALA A 184 3.53 -0.55 11.25
CA ALA A 184 3.87 0.86 11.43
C ALA A 184 5.07 1.30 10.57
N ILE A 185 4.96 1.16 9.25
CA ILE A 185 5.90 1.72 8.27
C ILE A 185 5.54 3.19 7.98
N ARG A 186 6.49 4.00 7.56
CA ARG A 186 6.32 5.46 7.42
C ARG A 186 5.10 5.89 6.61
N ARG A 187 4.83 5.25 5.47
CA ARG A 187 3.67 5.60 4.65
C ARG A 187 2.31 5.41 5.36
N LYS A 188 2.30 4.68 6.48
CA LYS A 188 1.11 4.56 7.34
C LYS A 188 0.91 5.78 8.22
N ASN A 189 1.89 6.70 8.28
CA ASN A 189 1.75 8.00 8.93
C ASN A 189 1.19 7.91 10.36
N ILE A 190 1.83 7.08 11.19
CA ILE A 190 1.39 6.89 12.59
C ILE A 190 1.46 8.18 13.40
N GLY A 191 2.31 9.14 13.01
CA GLY A 191 2.36 10.47 13.63
C GLY A 191 1.03 11.22 13.53
N GLU A 192 0.30 11.10 12.42
CA GLU A 192 -1.03 11.68 12.28
C GLU A 192 -2.05 10.97 13.16
N ALA A 193 -2.01 9.64 13.27
CA ALA A 193 -2.88 8.91 14.20
C ALA A 193 -2.63 9.34 15.66
N ILE A 194 -1.35 9.56 16.03
CA ILE A 194 -0.96 10.08 17.35
C ILE A 194 -1.51 11.51 17.55
N LEU A 195 -1.41 12.39 16.55
CA LEU A 195 -2.00 13.72 16.62
C LEU A 195 -3.52 13.63 16.85
N LEU A 196 -4.21 12.81 16.07
CA LEU A 196 -5.67 12.62 16.17
C LEU A 196 -6.07 12.10 17.56
N SER A 197 -5.26 11.27 18.19
CA SER A 197 -5.56 10.74 19.54
C SER A 197 -5.61 11.81 20.63
N LEU A 198 -5.02 13.00 20.42
CA LEU A 198 -5.13 14.13 21.34
C LEU A 198 -6.55 14.70 21.43
N PHE A 199 -7.38 14.41 20.42
CA PHE A 199 -8.76 14.89 20.32
C PHE A 199 -9.81 13.81 20.65
N PHE A 200 -9.39 12.59 21.03
CA PHE A 200 -10.33 11.53 21.38
C PHE A 200 -11.11 11.87 22.66
N GLN A 201 -12.41 11.61 22.62
CA GLN A 201 -13.33 11.82 23.74
C GLN A 201 -13.31 10.62 24.72
N ASN A 202 -13.88 10.80 25.91
CA ASN A 202 -14.14 9.72 26.88
C ASN A 202 -12.90 8.89 27.25
N GLU A 203 -11.77 9.55 27.41
CA GLU A 203 -10.49 8.88 27.72
C GLU A 203 -10.06 7.82 26.69
N GLY A 204 -10.52 7.96 25.45
CA GLY A 204 -10.21 7.04 24.36
C GLY A 204 -8.71 6.84 24.14
N THR A 205 -8.32 5.62 23.79
CA THR A 205 -6.93 5.23 23.55
C THR A 205 -6.72 4.88 22.09
N LEU A 206 -5.52 5.18 21.56
CA LEU A 206 -5.07 4.69 20.24
C LEU A 206 -4.24 3.43 20.43
N SER A 207 -4.50 2.39 19.63
CA SER A 207 -3.67 1.18 19.59
C SER A 207 -3.14 0.91 18.20
N ILE A 208 -1.81 0.75 18.06
CA ILE A 208 -1.10 0.41 16.81
C ILE A 208 -0.65 -1.05 16.88
N THR A 209 -0.92 -1.83 15.82
CA THR A 209 -0.83 -3.29 15.93
C THR A 209 0.58 -3.85 15.80
N LEU A 210 1.31 -3.56 14.73
CA LEU A 210 2.54 -4.29 14.42
C LEU A 210 3.75 -3.38 14.21
N PRO A 211 4.93 -3.77 14.73
CA PRO A 211 6.18 -3.10 14.41
C PRO A 211 6.51 -3.28 12.93
N PRO A 212 7.31 -2.37 12.34
CA PRO A 212 7.84 -2.53 10.99
C PRO A 212 8.88 -3.68 10.92
N ASN A 213 9.22 -4.07 9.70
CA ASN A 213 10.19 -5.13 9.43
C ASN A 213 11.45 -4.65 8.69
N SER A 214 11.50 -3.38 8.26
CA SER A 214 12.70 -2.76 7.69
C SER A 214 13.52 -2.05 8.76
N ALA A 215 14.86 -2.04 8.63
CA ALA A 215 15.74 -1.37 9.59
C ALA A 215 15.46 0.14 9.72
N ALA A 216 15.18 0.80 8.60
CA ALA A 216 14.85 2.23 8.54
C ALA A 216 13.56 2.55 9.31
N ASP A 217 12.48 1.80 9.05
CA ASP A 217 11.22 2.00 9.74
C ASP A 217 11.25 1.59 11.21
N ILE A 218 12.07 0.58 11.60
CA ILE A 218 12.25 0.18 13.01
C ILE A 218 12.83 1.34 13.84
N ARG A 219 13.79 2.09 13.29
CA ARG A 219 14.34 3.27 13.97
C ARG A 219 13.26 4.30 14.22
N SER A 220 12.56 4.70 13.18
CA SER A 220 11.43 5.63 13.25
C SER A 220 10.37 5.19 14.28
N TYR A 221 9.99 3.91 14.24
CA TYR A 221 9.02 3.34 15.17
C TYR A 221 9.45 3.44 16.64
N LYS A 222 10.74 3.17 16.94
CA LYS A 222 11.31 3.32 18.28
C LYS A 222 11.28 4.79 18.73
N ASP A 223 11.62 5.71 17.84
CA ASP A 223 11.60 7.15 18.14
C ASP A 223 10.17 7.64 18.45
N TRP A 224 9.15 7.13 17.76
CA TRP A 224 7.76 7.40 18.09
C TRP A 224 7.33 6.81 19.45
N LYS A 225 7.76 5.60 19.78
CA LYS A 225 7.49 5.00 21.12
C LYS A 225 8.09 5.83 22.26
N ILE A 226 9.33 6.31 22.10
CA ILE A 226 9.98 7.22 23.06
C ILE A 226 9.19 8.52 23.16
N PHE A 227 8.86 9.15 22.02
CA PHE A 227 8.10 10.40 21.99
C PHE A 227 6.75 10.31 22.72
N VAL A 228 6.01 9.22 22.50
CA VAL A 228 4.72 8.96 23.16
C VAL A 228 4.90 8.75 24.67
N LYS A 229 5.90 7.96 25.09
CA LYS A 229 6.19 7.70 26.49
C LYS A 229 6.59 8.97 27.25
N ASP A 230 7.51 9.76 26.69
CA ASP A 230 8.03 10.98 27.31
C ASP A 230 6.95 12.06 27.51
N ARG A 231 5.87 11.98 26.75
CA ARG A 231 4.73 12.92 26.80
C ARG A 231 3.47 12.33 27.42
N ASN A 232 3.58 11.10 27.95
CA ASN A 232 2.46 10.39 28.60
C ASN A 232 1.18 10.36 27.75
N LEU A 233 1.32 10.11 26.40
CA LEU A 233 0.18 10.05 25.51
C LEU A 233 -0.54 8.70 25.61
N LYS A 234 -1.87 8.71 25.45
CA LYS A 234 -2.74 7.51 25.52
C LYS A 234 -2.63 6.66 24.23
N VAL A 235 -1.42 6.21 23.89
CA VAL A 235 -1.12 5.43 22.68
C VAL A 235 -0.41 4.14 23.05
N GLY A 236 -0.99 3.00 22.67
CA GLY A 236 -0.41 1.68 22.80
C GLY A 236 0.23 1.19 21.49
N PHE A 237 1.29 0.38 21.62
CA PHE A 237 1.99 -0.22 20.50
C PHE A 237 2.05 -1.74 20.65
N ASP A 238 2.39 -2.44 19.55
CA ASP A 238 2.68 -3.89 19.53
C ASP A 238 1.49 -4.80 19.90
N ARG A 239 0.24 -4.29 19.85
CA ARG A 239 -0.93 -5.08 20.25
C ARG A 239 -1.12 -6.34 19.40
N GLY A 240 -0.74 -6.31 18.12
CA GLY A 240 -0.80 -7.47 17.22
C GLY A 240 0.24 -8.56 17.50
N LEU A 241 1.16 -8.34 18.46
CA LEU A 241 2.04 -9.40 18.97
C LEU A 241 1.41 -10.20 20.10
N GLN A 242 0.34 -9.69 20.72
CA GLN A 242 -0.35 -10.29 21.86
C GLN A 242 -1.61 -11.05 21.43
N ASN A 243 -2.31 -10.52 20.44
CA ASN A 243 -3.56 -11.09 19.93
C ASN A 243 -3.53 -11.13 18.40
N ASP A 244 -4.32 -12.03 17.80
CA ASP A 244 -4.52 -12.05 16.36
C ASP A 244 -5.26 -10.80 15.84
N PHE A 245 -5.30 -10.65 14.53
CA PHE A 245 -5.91 -9.50 13.87
C PHE A 245 -7.41 -9.37 14.21
N GLU A 246 -8.15 -10.47 14.13
CA GLU A 246 -9.60 -10.50 14.30
C GLU A 246 -9.99 -10.15 15.74
N THR A 247 -9.29 -10.74 16.73
CA THR A 247 -9.48 -10.43 18.15
C THR A 247 -9.24 -8.93 18.43
N ASN A 248 -8.18 -8.36 17.86
CA ASN A 248 -7.89 -6.93 18.02
C ASN A 248 -8.97 -6.06 17.41
N VAL A 249 -9.46 -6.39 16.22
CA VAL A 249 -10.52 -5.63 15.53
C VAL A 249 -11.84 -5.75 16.30
N MET A 250 -12.21 -6.94 16.78
CA MET A 250 -13.44 -7.14 17.55
C MET A 250 -13.43 -6.39 18.89
N SER A 251 -12.26 -6.28 19.54
CA SER A 251 -12.10 -5.54 20.80
C SER A 251 -12.07 -4.01 20.64
N ALA A 252 -11.95 -3.50 19.43
CA ALA A 252 -11.94 -2.06 19.15
C ALA A 252 -13.34 -1.49 19.00
N ASP A 253 -13.54 -0.23 19.44
CA ASP A 253 -14.79 0.52 19.21
C ASP A 253 -14.87 1.06 17.79
N SER A 254 -13.73 1.48 17.26
CA SER A 254 -13.57 1.98 15.89
C SER A 254 -12.18 1.67 15.34
N LEU A 255 -12.04 1.75 14.02
CA LEU A 255 -10.76 1.66 13.34
C LEU A 255 -10.38 3.02 12.75
N ILE A 256 -9.07 3.27 12.67
CA ILE A 256 -8.54 4.50 12.07
C ILE A 256 -7.58 4.16 10.92
N THR A 257 -7.51 5.05 9.93
CA THR A 257 -6.46 5.05 8.91
C THR A 257 -5.92 6.46 8.69
N THR A 258 -4.59 6.59 8.66
CA THR A 258 -3.89 7.84 8.36
C THR A 258 -2.84 7.66 7.27
N SER A 259 -2.94 6.57 6.52
CA SER A 259 -2.04 6.27 5.40
C SER A 259 -2.00 7.40 4.39
N ILE A 260 -0.80 7.75 3.92
CA ILE A 260 -0.61 8.76 2.86
C ILE A 260 -0.59 8.17 1.45
N THR A 261 -0.45 6.84 1.34
CA THR A 261 -0.54 6.09 0.09
C THR A 261 -0.82 4.62 0.37
N GLU A 262 -1.60 4.00 -0.50
CA GLU A 262 -1.92 2.57 -0.50
C GLU A 262 -1.81 2.01 -1.92
N GLY A 263 -1.53 0.71 -2.03
CA GLY A 263 -1.66 0.00 -3.31
C GLY A 263 -3.12 -0.32 -3.60
N PHE A 264 -3.74 -1.16 -2.75
CA PHE A 264 -5.15 -1.51 -2.88
C PHE A 264 -6.05 -0.79 -1.87
N GLY A 265 -5.63 -0.73 -0.60
CA GLY A 265 -6.40 -0.06 0.45
C GLY A 265 -7.35 -1.00 1.21
N PHE A 266 -6.91 -2.19 1.60
CA PHE A 266 -7.67 -3.09 2.48
C PHE A 266 -8.21 -2.40 3.73
N SER A 267 -7.48 -1.44 4.28
CA SER A 267 -7.91 -0.64 5.44
C SER A 267 -9.21 0.15 5.22
N PHE A 268 -9.61 0.40 3.99
CA PHE A 268 -10.88 1.06 3.64
C PHE A 268 -12.04 0.07 3.46
N LEU A 269 -11.77 -1.23 3.42
CA LEU A 269 -12.76 -2.27 3.14
C LEU A 269 -12.98 -3.21 4.33
N GLU A 270 -11.93 -3.73 4.94
CA GLU A 270 -11.99 -4.73 6.01
C GLU A 270 -12.82 -4.29 7.23
N PRO A 271 -12.74 -3.03 7.72
CA PRO A 271 -13.48 -2.61 8.92
C PRO A 271 -14.99 -2.89 8.84
N TRP A 272 -15.58 -2.67 7.69
CA TRP A 272 -17.01 -2.82 7.47
C TRP A 272 -17.49 -4.27 7.58
N LEU A 273 -16.66 -5.23 7.21
CA LEU A 273 -16.96 -6.67 7.34
C LEU A 273 -17.00 -7.09 8.80
N PHE A 274 -16.22 -6.46 9.66
CA PHE A 274 -16.24 -6.69 11.12
C PHE A 274 -17.29 -5.82 11.85
N GLY A 275 -18.10 -5.06 11.13
CA GLY A 275 -19.11 -4.18 11.74
C GLY A 275 -18.52 -2.99 12.49
N LYS A 276 -17.31 -2.57 12.13
CA LYS A 276 -16.60 -1.44 12.78
C LYS A 276 -16.65 -0.20 11.89
N LEU A 277 -16.81 0.96 12.53
CA LEU A 277 -16.65 2.23 11.85
C LEU A 277 -15.17 2.46 11.53
N LEU A 278 -14.88 2.84 10.28
CA LEU A 278 -13.59 3.39 9.90
C LEU A 278 -13.65 4.91 9.94
N TRP A 279 -12.62 5.55 10.50
CA TRP A 279 -12.42 6.98 10.48
C TRP A 279 -10.99 7.34 10.07
N GLY A 280 -10.73 8.62 9.74
CA GLY A 280 -9.38 9.10 9.43
C GLY A 280 -9.23 9.65 8.02
N ARG A 281 -8.02 9.51 7.45
CA ARG A 281 -7.64 10.07 6.15
C ARG A 281 -8.22 9.26 5.00
N ARG A 282 -8.88 9.95 4.07
CA ARG A 282 -9.27 9.44 2.76
C ARG A 282 -8.11 9.59 1.76
N LEU A 283 -7.95 8.64 0.91
CA LEU A 283 -7.03 8.68 -0.24
C LEU A 283 -7.88 8.75 -1.53
N PRO A 284 -8.12 9.92 -2.10
CA PRO A 284 -9.02 10.06 -3.26
C PRO A 284 -8.71 9.06 -4.36
N ASP A 285 -7.44 8.94 -4.77
CA ASP A 285 -6.99 8.07 -5.85
C ASP A 285 -7.29 6.57 -5.65
N ILE A 286 -7.59 6.14 -4.43
CA ILE A 286 -7.94 4.76 -4.08
C ILE A 286 -9.41 4.66 -3.67
N CYS A 287 -9.90 5.64 -2.89
CA CYS A 287 -11.26 5.62 -2.36
C CYS A 287 -12.30 5.86 -3.46
N ASP A 288 -11.97 6.63 -4.51
CA ASP A 288 -12.87 6.87 -5.65
C ASP A 288 -13.29 5.55 -6.33
N ASP A 289 -12.40 4.55 -6.41
CA ASP A 289 -12.72 3.22 -6.95
C ASP A 289 -13.77 2.50 -6.09
N PHE A 290 -13.69 2.68 -4.77
CA PHE A 290 -14.62 2.09 -3.82
C PHE A 290 -15.97 2.82 -3.83
N GLU A 291 -15.94 4.14 -3.92
CA GLU A 291 -17.14 4.97 -3.94
C GLU A 291 -17.97 4.75 -5.23
N LYS A 292 -17.34 4.55 -6.38
CA LYS A 292 -17.99 4.13 -7.63
C LYS A 292 -18.76 2.81 -7.49
N LYS A 293 -18.33 1.94 -6.55
CA LYS A 293 -18.99 0.66 -6.23
C LYS A 293 -19.98 0.77 -5.05
N GLY A 294 -20.29 1.99 -4.61
CA GLY A 294 -21.33 2.27 -3.60
C GLY A 294 -20.84 2.21 -2.14
N ILE A 295 -19.53 2.10 -1.90
CA ILE A 295 -18.95 2.20 -0.56
C ILE A 295 -18.90 3.68 -0.16
N ARG A 296 -19.40 4.04 1.00
CA ARG A 296 -19.49 5.42 1.48
C ARG A 296 -18.32 5.76 2.37
N LEU A 297 -17.48 6.71 1.94
CA LEU A 297 -16.27 7.15 2.62
C LEU A 297 -16.21 8.69 2.81
N GLN A 298 -17.29 9.43 2.51
CA GLN A 298 -17.34 10.88 2.55
C GLN A 298 -17.18 11.48 3.96
N HIS A 299 -17.30 10.67 5.01
CA HIS A 299 -17.06 11.08 6.40
C HIS A 299 -15.57 11.05 6.79
N LEU A 300 -14.70 10.53 5.91
CA LEU A 300 -13.24 10.62 6.04
C LEU A 300 -12.77 12.00 5.55
N TYR A 301 -11.62 12.46 6.02
CA TYR A 301 -11.04 13.73 5.58
C TYR A 301 -9.89 13.51 4.57
N ASP A 302 -9.76 14.41 3.59
CA ASP A 302 -8.70 14.33 2.57
C ASP A 302 -7.38 14.93 3.04
N ARG A 303 -7.43 15.98 3.89
CA ARG A 303 -6.26 16.71 4.40
C ARG A 303 -6.44 17.07 5.86
N LEU A 304 -5.34 17.11 6.60
CA LEU A 304 -5.25 17.64 7.95
C LEU A 304 -4.29 18.84 7.92
N LEU A 305 -4.85 20.04 7.89
CA LEU A 305 -4.06 21.27 7.72
C LEU A 305 -3.42 21.71 9.05
N VAL A 306 -2.15 22.12 8.99
CA VAL A 306 -1.43 22.68 10.14
C VAL A 306 -0.68 23.95 9.73
N PRO A 307 -0.62 24.97 10.63
CA PRO A 307 0.12 26.18 10.34
C PRO A 307 1.63 25.93 10.16
N VAL A 308 2.22 26.52 9.11
CA VAL A 308 3.64 26.32 8.76
C VAL A 308 4.63 26.91 9.75
N ASP A 309 4.23 27.89 10.54
CA ASP A 309 5.03 28.53 11.58
C ASP A 309 5.26 27.62 12.81
N TRP A 310 4.47 26.55 12.98
CA TRP A 310 4.60 25.63 14.13
C TRP A 310 5.83 24.72 14.07
N PHE A 311 6.43 24.51 12.90
CA PHE A 311 7.56 23.59 12.74
C PHE A 311 8.79 24.18 12.04
N GLY A 312 8.71 25.41 11.53
CA GLY A 312 9.83 26.14 10.90
C GLY A 312 9.88 25.97 9.38
N LEU A 313 9.10 26.79 8.67
CA LEU A 313 8.91 26.76 7.22
C LEU A 313 10.23 26.77 6.42
N HIS A 314 11.20 27.61 6.80
CA HIS A 314 12.44 27.72 6.04
C HIS A 314 13.25 26.43 6.03
N GLN A 315 13.42 25.80 7.19
CA GLN A 315 14.12 24.51 7.31
C GLN A 315 13.38 23.42 6.56
N PHE A 316 12.06 23.39 6.68
CA PHE A 316 11.20 22.45 5.96
C PHE A 316 11.33 22.62 4.44
N ARG A 317 11.25 23.87 3.92
CA ARG A 317 11.42 24.16 2.49
C ARG A 317 12.76 23.66 1.96
N THR A 318 13.84 23.91 2.69
CA THR A 318 15.18 23.46 2.32
C THR A 318 15.23 21.91 2.25
N LYS A 319 14.75 21.26 3.29
CA LYS A 319 14.71 19.78 3.35
C LYS A 319 13.85 19.19 2.23
N TRP A 320 12.64 19.71 2.03
CA TRP A 320 11.72 19.28 1.00
C TRP A 320 12.32 19.44 -0.41
N THR A 321 12.90 20.61 -0.71
CA THR A 321 13.53 20.86 -2.01
C THR A 321 14.71 19.92 -2.27
N ASN A 322 15.54 19.67 -1.28
CA ASN A 322 16.67 18.74 -1.39
C ASN A 322 16.19 17.31 -1.61
N CYS A 323 15.15 16.86 -0.88
CA CYS A 323 14.54 15.55 -1.08
C CYS A 323 13.99 15.38 -2.49
N VAL A 324 13.27 16.38 -3.02
CA VAL A 324 12.74 16.32 -4.40
C VAL A 324 13.89 16.18 -5.41
N ARG A 325 14.92 17.03 -5.31
CA ARG A 325 16.08 16.93 -6.21
C ARG A 325 16.78 15.58 -6.13
N TYR A 326 16.92 15.06 -4.91
CA TYR A 326 17.56 13.78 -4.69
C TYR A 326 16.72 12.63 -5.25
N ALA A 327 15.40 12.62 -4.99
CA ALA A 327 14.48 11.64 -5.55
C ALA A 327 14.54 11.63 -7.09
N CYS A 328 14.55 12.79 -7.72
CA CYS A 328 14.71 12.92 -9.17
C CYS A 328 16.03 12.31 -9.65
N ARG A 329 17.16 12.59 -8.98
CA ARG A 329 18.47 12.02 -9.34
C ARG A 329 18.47 10.47 -9.27
N LEU A 330 17.84 9.88 -8.25
CA LEU A 330 17.78 8.44 -8.07
C LEU A 330 17.09 7.70 -9.23
N PHE A 331 16.16 8.37 -9.91
CA PHE A 331 15.47 7.85 -11.08
C PHE A 331 16.05 8.37 -12.42
N ASN A 332 17.16 9.10 -12.39
CA ASN A 332 17.71 9.81 -13.55
C ASN A 332 16.64 10.67 -14.27
N HIS A 333 15.83 11.37 -13.48
CA HIS A 333 14.75 12.24 -13.91
C HIS A 333 15.10 13.71 -13.62
N SER A 334 14.82 14.60 -14.57
CA SER A 334 15.08 16.05 -14.41
C SER A 334 13.76 16.78 -14.17
N VAL A 335 13.75 17.69 -13.20
CA VAL A 335 12.63 18.58 -12.91
C VAL A 335 13.13 20.02 -12.87
N ASP A 336 12.39 20.94 -13.50
CA ASP A 336 12.70 22.37 -13.48
C ASP A 336 12.59 22.94 -12.06
N ASN A 337 13.55 23.77 -11.67
CA ASN A 337 13.53 24.48 -10.41
C ASN A 337 12.31 25.41 -10.24
N ALA A 338 11.74 25.91 -11.34
CA ALA A 338 10.51 26.70 -11.30
C ALA A 338 9.32 25.83 -10.88
N LEU A 339 9.21 24.61 -11.41
CA LEU A 339 8.16 23.64 -11.02
C LEU A 339 8.30 23.23 -9.56
N ILE A 340 9.54 23.01 -9.07
CA ILE A 340 9.79 22.69 -7.65
C ILE A 340 9.30 23.84 -6.75
N ARG A 341 9.60 25.11 -7.10
CA ARG A 341 9.13 26.27 -6.34
C ARG A 341 7.60 26.37 -6.36
N GLN A 342 7.00 26.28 -7.55
CA GLN A 342 5.55 26.36 -7.72
C GLN A 342 4.82 25.27 -6.91
N ALA A 343 5.31 24.02 -6.96
CA ALA A 343 4.72 22.94 -6.19
C ALA A 343 4.83 23.15 -4.69
N PHE A 344 5.98 23.65 -4.20
CA PHE A 344 6.13 23.99 -2.79
C PHE A 344 5.16 25.10 -2.34
N ASP A 345 5.06 26.16 -3.13
CA ASP A 345 4.17 27.29 -2.83
C ASP A 345 2.69 26.84 -2.88
N SER A 346 2.32 25.91 -3.78
CA SER A 346 0.99 25.28 -3.81
C SER A 346 0.71 24.42 -2.57
N CYS A 347 1.70 23.64 -2.08
CA CYS A 347 1.57 22.82 -0.87
C CYS A 347 1.44 23.65 0.41
N THR A 348 1.93 24.92 0.42
CA THR A 348 1.95 25.81 1.59
C THR A 348 1.04 27.02 1.45
N HIS A 349 -0.02 26.88 0.65
CA HIS A 349 -0.98 27.94 0.39
C HIS A 349 -1.67 28.43 1.69
N ASP A 350 -1.90 29.74 1.81
CA ASP A 350 -2.53 30.39 2.97
C ASP A 350 -1.82 30.13 4.33
N GLY A 351 -0.52 29.87 4.30
CA GLY A 351 0.25 29.65 5.52
C GLY A 351 -0.01 28.32 6.23
N ASN A 352 -0.67 27.37 5.56
CA ASN A 352 -0.96 26.04 6.07
C ASN A 352 -0.41 24.96 5.13
N ILE A 353 -0.18 23.78 5.68
CA ILE A 353 0.24 22.59 4.93
C ILE A 353 -0.49 21.36 5.44
N ASP A 354 -0.69 20.37 4.57
CA ASP A 354 -1.19 19.07 5.01
C ASP A 354 -0.15 18.34 5.88
N PHE A 355 -0.56 17.92 7.07
CA PHE A 355 0.27 17.20 8.04
C PHE A 355 0.88 15.91 7.44
N GLY A 356 0.18 15.24 6.53
CA GLY A 356 0.68 14.05 5.82
C GLY A 356 1.86 14.31 4.88
N LEU A 357 2.18 15.55 4.56
CA LEU A 357 3.36 15.92 3.75
C LEU A 357 4.63 16.13 4.57
N LEU A 358 4.48 16.31 5.90
CA LEU A 358 5.59 16.59 6.82
C LEU A 358 6.44 15.34 7.05
N ASP A 359 7.71 15.57 7.39
CA ASP A 359 8.54 14.53 7.97
C ASP A 359 8.22 14.31 9.46
N GLU A 360 8.74 13.23 10.03
CA GLU A 360 8.46 12.84 11.42
C GLU A 360 8.93 13.87 12.44
N ASP A 361 10.04 14.57 12.19
CA ASP A 361 10.55 15.62 13.10
C ASP A 361 9.62 16.83 13.12
N SER A 362 9.14 17.25 11.96
CA SER A 362 8.15 18.33 11.83
C SER A 362 6.81 17.91 12.45
N GLN A 363 6.37 16.67 12.26
CA GLN A 363 5.17 16.12 12.89
C GLN A 363 5.27 16.13 14.41
N LYS A 364 6.40 15.70 14.98
CA LYS A 364 6.65 15.73 16.44
C LYS A 364 6.65 17.15 17.00
N LYS A 365 7.17 18.13 16.26
CA LYS A 365 7.11 19.55 16.66
C LYS A 365 5.67 20.04 16.73
N VAL A 366 4.85 19.76 15.72
CA VAL A 366 3.41 20.13 15.72
C VAL A 366 2.68 19.49 16.91
N ILE A 367 2.88 18.21 17.15
CA ILE A 367 2.25 17.49 18.27
C ILE A 367 2.69 18.10 19.62
N ALA A 368 3.98 18.42 19.77
CA ALA A 368 4.51 19.02 21.00
C ALA A 368 3.90 20.41 21.28
N VAL A 369 3.67 21.19 20.23
CA VAL A 369 2.98 22.50 20.33
C VAL A 369 1.55 22.34 20.83
N LEU A 370 0.81 21.32 20.34
CA LEU A 370 -0.58 21.06 20.74
C LEU A 370 -0.71 20.61 22.21
N ILE A 371 0.23 19.76 22.66
CA ILE A 371 0.24 19.29 24.06
C ILE A 371 0.44 20.45 25.04
N GLY A 372 1.23 21.44 24.67
CA GLY A 372 1.62 22.57 25.52
C GLY A 372 0.64 23.76 25.51
N ASP A 373 -0.30 23.82 24.57
CA ASP A 373 -1.10 25.02 24.33
C ASP A 373 -2.53 24.71 23.87
N HIS A 374 -3.49 24.84 24.79
CA HIS A 374 -4.92 24.62 24.52
C HIS A 374 -5.48 25.55 23.42
N LYS A 375 -5.02 26.80 23.34
CA LYS A 375 -5.46 27.75 22.30
C LYS A 375 -5.07 27.28 20.91
N LYS A 376 -3.89 26.65 20.79
CA LYS A 376 -3.45 26.07 19.52
C LYS A 376 -4.26 24.84 19.14
N SER A 377 -4.68 24.04 20.11
CA SER A 377 -5.62 22.93 19.88
C SER A 377 -6.97 23.44 19.36
N GLU A 378 -7.52 24.51 19.96
CA GLU A 378 -8.75 25.17 19.48
C GLU A 378 -8.58 25.73 18.06
N MET A 379 -7.46 26.40 17.79
CA MET A 379 -7.13 26.91 16.45
C MET A 379 -7.05 25.76 15.42
N LEU A 380 -6.46 24.63 15.79
CA LEU A 380 -6.37 23.47 14.89
C LEU A 380 -7.76 22.87 14.60
N MET A 381 -8.64 22.81 15.61
CA MET A 381 -10.04 22.36 15.43
C MET A 381 -10.84 23.32 14.53
N GLN A 382 -10.62 24.64 14.63
CA GLN A 382 -11.23 25.60 13.71
C GLN A 382 -10.74 25.42 12.27
N LEU A 383 -9.45 25.15 12.09
CA LEU A 383 -8.86 24.89 10.78
C LEU A 383 -9.31 23.53 10.21
N ASN A 384 -9.55 22.54 11.07
CA ASN A 384 -9.95 21.18 10.72
C ASN A 384 -11.19 20.76 11.54
N PRO A 385 -12.41 21.07 11.09
CA PRO A 385 -13.63 20.77 11.85
C PRO A 385 -13.83 19.29 12.21
N VAL A 386 -13.22 18.39 11.46
CA VAL A 386 -13.22 16.93 11.71
C VAL A 386 -12.62 16.58 13.10
N LEU A 387 -11.79 17.43 13.68
CA LEU A 387 -11.16 17.23 14.99
C LEU A 387 -12.09 17.55 16.17
N ALA A 388 -13.20 18.25 15.95
CA ALA A 388 -14.14 18.59 17.02
C ALA A 388 -14.84 17.34 17.57
N ASN A 389 -15.16 16.39 16.71
CA ASN A 389 -15.82 15.12 17.07
C ASN A 389 -15.21 13.95 16.29
N PRO A 390 -14.00 13.51 16.63
CA PRO A 390 -13.33 12.43 15.93
C PRO A 390 -14.13 11.13 15.97
N GLY A 391 -14.46 10.57 14.79
CA GLY A 391 -15.20 9.31 14.68
C GLY A 391 -16.69 9.40 15.03
N ASP A 392 -17.23 10.58 15.32
CA ASP A 392 -18.68 10.77 15.46
C ASP A 392 -19.30 10.93 14.07
N VAL A 393 -20.03 9.90 13.66
CA VAL A 393 -20.65 9.83 12.32
C VAL A 393 -22.14 9.55 12.51
N SER A 394 -22.97 10.47 12.05
CA SER A 394 -24.40 10.25 11.97
C SER A 394 -24.70 9.02 11.10
N ASP A 395 -25.70 8.23 11.48
CA ASP A 395 -26.07 7.00 10.76
C ASP A 395 -24.98 5.89 10.67
N LYS A 396 -24.07 5.83 11.66
CA LYS A 396 -22.98 4.84 11.73
C LYS A 396 -23.42 3.43 11.32
N ASN A 397 -24.51 2.92 11.88
CA ASN A 397 -24.99 1.56 11.61
C ASN A 397 -25.47 1.39 10.16
N SER A 398 -26.07 2.43 9.58
CA SER A 398 -26.50 2.44 8.18
C SER A 398 -25.31 2.41 7.22
N ILE A 399 -24.27 3.20 7.53
CA ILE A 399 -23.02 3.23 6.72
C ILE A 399 -22.33 1.88 6.79
N ILE A 400 -22.14 1.31 7.98
CA ILE A 400 -21.51 -0.02 8.16
C ILE A 400 -22.24 -1.08 7.35
N ARG A 401 -23.57 -1.15 7.46
CA ARG A 401 -24.37 -2.15 6.71
C ARG A 401 -24.23 -1.97 5.20
N ARG A 402 -24.41 -0.75 4.70
CA ARG A 402 -24.32 -0.47 3.25
C ARG A 402 -22.95 -0.77 2.67
N ASN A 403 -21.89 -0.39 3.39
CA ASN A 403 -20.52 -0.66 2.97
C ASN A 403 -20.23 -2.16 2.95
N ARG A 404 -20.69 -2.92 3.96
CA ARG A 404 -20.58 -4.38 3.97
C ARG A 404 -21.28 -4.99 2.76
N GLU A 405 -22.55 -4.64 2.48
CA GLU A 405 -23.30 -5.13 1.34
C GLU A 405 -22.60 -4.82 0.00
N ALA A 406 -22.04 -3.63 -0.14
CA ALA A 406 -21.29 -3.24 -1.34
C ALA A 406 -20.00 -4.06 -1.50
N ILE A 407 -19.25 -4.29 -0.41
CA ILE A 407 -18.02 -5.09 -0.43
C ILE A 407 -18.34 -6.55 -0.79
N GLU A 408 -19.33 -7.17 -0.14
CA GLU A 408 -19.78 -8.54 -0.41
C GLU A 408 -20.25 -8.71 -1.86
N ARG A 409 -20.79 -7.66 -2.47
CA ARG A 409 -21.24 -7.66 -3.87
C ARG A 409 -20.08 -7.53 -4.86
N HIS A 410 -19.09 -6.65 -4.59
CA HIS A 410 -18.10 -6.22 -5.59
C HIS A 410 -16.69 -6.77 -5.37
N TYR A 411 -16.38 -7.32 -4.19
CA TYR A 411 -15.02 -7.78 -3.85
C TYR A 411 -15.01 -9.25 -3.39
N ASN A 412 -15.94 -10.06 -3.93
CA ASN A 412 -16.08 -11.49 -3.61
C ASN A 412 -15.29 -12.39 -4.57
N ASN A 413 -15.01 -13.62 -4.12
CA ASN A 413 -14.23 -14.59 -4.88
C ASN A 413 -14.88 -14.97 -6.23
N LYS A 414 -16.22 -14.98 -6.32
CA LYS A 414 -16.91 -15.40 -7.56
C LYS A 414 -16.68 -14.39 -8.70
N GLN A 415 -16.78 -13.10 -8.41
CA GLN A 415 -16.48 -12.07 -9.42
C GLN A 415 -15.00 -12.04 -9.77
N TYR A 416 -14.16 -12.24 -8.75
CA TYR A 416 -12.72 -12.31 -8.95
C TYR A 416 -12.32 -13.45 -9.88
N ASP A 417 -12.86 -14.68 -9.65
CA ASP A 417 -12.67 -15.84 -10.51
C ASP A 417 -13.04 -15.53 -11.97
N GLN A 418 -14.22 -14.95 -12.19
CA GLN A 418 -14.69 -14.60 -13.54
C GLN A 418 -13.69 -13.66 -14.24
N ILE A 419 -13.29 -12.58 -13.57
CA ILE A 419 -12.34 -11.59 -14.13
C ILE A 419 -10.98 -12.24 -14.41
N LEU A 420 -10.47 -13.03 -13.45
CA LEU A 420 -9.16 -13.67 -13.58
C LEU A 420 -9.16 -14.72 -14.72
N CYS A 421 -10.21 -15.51 -14.86
CA CYS A 421 -10.37 -16.46 -15.95
C CYS A 421 -10.44 -15.74 -17.31
N ASP A 422 -11.19 -14.66 -17.43
CA ASP A 422 -11.27 -13.84 -18.66
C ASP A 422 -9.89 -13.24 -19.02
N ILE A 423 -9.11 -12.84 -18.01
CA ILE A 423 -7.73 -12.36 -18.23
C ILE A 423 -6.84 -13.50 -18.73
N TYR A 424 -6.90 -14.68 -18.12
CA TYR A 424 -6.10 -15.84 -18.54
C TYR A 424 -6.43 -16.29 -19.97
N ASP A 425 -7.72 -16.30 -20.34
CA ASP A 425 -8.14 -16.57 -21.72
C ASP A 425 -7.51 -15.58 -22.72
N ARG A 426 -7.46 -14.28 -22.36
CA ARG A 426 -6.83 -13.26 -23.20
C ARG A 426 -5.32 -13.45 -23.27
N VAL A 427 -4.66 -13.72 -22.14
CA VAL A 427 -3.21 -13.98 -22.08
C VAL A 427 -2.82 -15.16 -22.96
N ALA A 428 -3.60 -16.24 -22.94
CA ALA A 428 -3.35 -17.43 -23.72
C ALA A 428 -3.58 -17.22 -25.25
N ASN A 429 -4.57 -16.40 -25.64
CA ASN A 429 -5.09 -16.38 -27.00
C ASN A 429 -4.91 -15.03 -27.74
N THR A 430 -4.48 -13.97 -27.08
CA THR A 430 -4.41 -12.63 -27.69
C THR A 430 -3.00 -12.06 -27.58
N PRO A 431 -2.22 -12.08 -28.67
CA PRO A 431 -0.93 -11.40 -28.66
C PRO A 431 -1.11 -9.87 -28.61
N VAL A 432 -0.23 -9.20 -27.87
CA VAL A 432 -0.26 -7.75 -27.72
C VAL A 432 1.04 -7.12 -28.19
N ARG A 433 0.97 -5.85 -28.63
CA ARG A 433 2.12 -5.01 -29.03
C ARG A 433 2.06 -3.71 -28.25
N GLN A 434 2.89 -3.61 -27.22
CA GLN A 434 2.91 -2.49 -26.30
C GLN A 434 4.23 -2.39 -25.53
N SER A 435 4.55 -1.20 -25.04
CA SER A 435 5.72 -0.97 -24.19
C SER A 435 5.42 0.15 -23.19
N ILE A 436 6.20 0.19 -22.11
CA ILE A 436 6.03 1.18 -21.03
C ILE A 436 7.08 2.28 -21.18
N ASP A 437 6.65 3.55 -21.30
CA ASP A 437 7.53 4.70 -21.11
C ASP A 437 7.71 4.95 -19.60
N LYS A 438 8.87 4.58 -19.09
CA LYS A 438 9.21 4.72 -17.66
C LYS A 438 9.32 6.18 -17.21
N ARG A 439 9.57 7.13 -18.12
CA ARG A 439 9.59 8.56 -17.77
C ARG A 439 8.20 9.05 -17.38
N VAL A 440 7.17 8.54 -18.06
CA VAL A 440 5.77 8.83 -17.72
C VAL A 440 5.44 8.24 -16.34
N LEU A 441 5.85 7.00 -16.04
CA LEU A 441 5.67 6.41 -14.70
C LEU A 441 6.34 7.25 -13.62
N ILE A 442 7.60 7.62 -13.80
CA ILE A 442 8.35 8.43 -12.84
C ILE A 442 7.64 9.77 -12.62
N SER A 443 7.25 10.47 -13.69
CA SER A 443 6.54 11.76 -13.59
C SER A 443 5.22 11.64 -12.84
N ALA A 444 4.47 10.54 -13.03
CA ALA A 444 3.19 10.31 -12.37
C ALA A 444 3.36 10.04 -10.86
N PHE A 445 4.38 9.25 -10.46
CA PHE A 445 4.61 8.88 -9.07
C PHE A 445 5.44 9.90 -8.28
N LEU A 446 6.26 10.73 -8.95
CA LEU A 446 6.95 11.89 -8.37
C LEU A 446 6.09 13.16 -8.42
N ASN A 447 4.77 13.05 -8.28
CA ASN A 447 3.88 14.20 -8.21
C ASN A 447 4.31 15.14 -7.07
N LEU A 448 4.83 16.33 -7.41
CA LEU A 448 5.42 17.25 -6.46
C LEU A 448 4.38 17.87 -5.51
N GLU A 449 3.15 18.06 -5.94
CA GLU A 449 2.06 18.59 -5.11
C GLU A 449 1.64 17.64 -3.98
N ARG A 450 1.98 16.36 -4.12
CA ARG A 450 1.73 15.30 -3.12
C ARG A 450 3.02 14.69 -2.57
N PHE A 451 4.15 15.38 -2.75
CA PHE A 451 5.45 14.88 -2.34
C PHE A 451 5.59 14.94 -0.81
N SER A 452 5.39 13.80 -0.17
CA SER A 452 5.49 13.66 1.29
C SER A 452 6.90 13.29 1.74
N LEU A 453 7.44 14.05 2.68
CA LEU A 453 8.75 13.75 3.29
C LEU A 453 8.74 12.46 4.11
N LEU A 454 7.58 11.97 4.58
CA LEU A 454 7.50 10.63 5.21
C LEU A 454 7.99 9.52 4.28
N LYS A 455 7.71 9.67 2.99
CA LYS A 455 8.04 8.67 1.98
C LYS A 455 9.47 8.80 1.48
N TRP A 456 10.02 10.03 1.49
CA TRP A 456 11.28 10.35 0.82
C TRP A 456 12.40 10.78 1.76
N SER A 457 12.17 10.97 3.05
CA SER A 457 13.16 11.50 4.00
C SER A 457 14.39 10.61 4.22
N ASP A 458 14.34 9.32 3.88
CA ASP A 458 15.51 8.43 3.89
C ASP A 458 16.50 8.69 2.78
N TYR A 459 16.13 9.50 1.80
CA TYR A 459 16.89 9.82 0.60
C TYR A 459 17.40 11.27 0.64
N THR A 460 17.76 11.76 1.82
CA THR A 460 18.54 12.99 1.99
C THR A 460 20.02 12.65 2.13
N GLU A 461 20.88 13.40 1.41
CA GLU A 461 22.32 13.36 1.64
C GLU A 461 22.67 13.87 3.04
#